data_bcb2e8fd4e35a5b920b6d720ca5261c6
#
_entry.id   bcb2e8fd4e35a5b920b6d720ca5261c6
#
_cell.length_a   1.000
_cell.length_b   1.000
_cell.length_c   1.000
_cell.angle_alpha   90.00
_cell.angle_beta   90.00
_cell.angle_gamma   90.00
#
_symmetry.space_group_name_H-M   'P 1'
#
loop_
_entity.id
_entity.type
_entity.pdbx_description
1 polymer ?
#
loop_
_entity_poly.entity_id
_entity_poly.type
_entity_poly.pdbx_seq_one_letter_code
_entity_poly.pdbx_strand_id
1 'polypeptide(L)'
;KELLDKGHHFSELSSGSTNQSELIALLISDKDDFVTGIENVFTKIKGSCSLLLLTENGIIAARDKWGRTPVIVAKKEGSYAVSSEPSSFPNLDFETVHDVGPGEIIQITADDMIRLRPATKEMPICSFLWVYSGYPTSEYDGVNVDTARYNNGMIMAEKDDIEADFVAGIPDSGTGMALGYAEGKGIPHRRAIVKYTPTWPRSFTPANQSVRDLVARMKLIPNRHLLSGKRVVFCDDSIVRGTQLSDNVSILYDYGAKE
;
A
#
# COMPACT_ATOMS: atom_id res chain seq x y z
N LYS A 1 22.29 -4.51 -20.35
CA LYS A 1 23.52 -4.86 -21.09
C LYS A 1 23.47 -6.32 -21.53
N GLU A 2 23.30 -7.30 -20.63
CA GLU A 2 23.24 -8.73 -20.97
C GLU A 2 22.22 -9.05 -22.10
N LEU A 3 21.02 -8.48 -22.07
CA LEU A 3 20.00 -8.68 -23.10
C LEU A 3 20.43 -8.03 -24.44
N LEU A 4 21.03 -6.84 -24.40
CA LEU A 4 21.56 -6.19 -25.60
C LEU A 4 22.70 -6.99 -26.24
N ASP A 5 23.60 -7.56 -25.42
CA ASP A 5 24.67 -8.42 -25.87
C ASP A 5 24.14 -9.72 -26.51
N LYS A 6 22.93 -10.14 -26.17
CA LYS A 6 22.20 -11.27 -26.79
C LYS A 6 21.37 -10.87 -28.03
N GLY A 7 21.42 -9.61 -28.43
CA GLY A 7 20.71 -9.12 -29.62
C GLY A 7 19.27 -8.65 -29.38
N HIS A 8 18.83 -8.59 -28.11
CA HIS A 8 17.52 -7.98 -27.80
C HIS A 8 17.57 -6.47 -27.98
N HIS A 9 16.49 -5.89 -28.45
CA HIS A 9 16.31 -4.45 -28.60
C HIS A 9 15.14 -3.99 -27.73
N PHE A 10 15.26 -2.79 -27.15
CA PHE A 10 14.18 -2.14 -26.44
C PHE A 10 13.46 -1.19 -27.39
N SER A 11 12.14 -1.34 -27.53
CA SER A 11 11.29 -0.55 -28.40
C SER A 11 10.76 0.70 -27.71
N GLU A 12 10.64 0.65 -26.39
CA GLU A 12 10.13 1.77 -25.60
C GLU A 12 11.19 2.32 -24.63
N LEU A 13 11.37 3.65 -24.69
CA LEU A 13 12.16 4.42 -23.75
C LEU A 13 11.25 5.36 -22.97
N SER A 14 11.14 5.16 -21.66
CA SER A 14 10.44 6.08 -20.77
C SER A 14 11.42 7.07 -20.16
N SER A 15 11.28 8.35 -20.48
CA SER A 15 12.12 9.43 -19.93
C SER A 15 13.64 9.19 -20.08
N GLY A 16 14.05 8.58 -21.19
CA GLY A 16 15.46 8.23 -21.45
C GLY A 16 15.95 6.97 -20.77
N SER A 17 15.08 6.25 -20.08
CA SER A 17 15.37 4.94 -19.48
C SER A 17 14.54 3.84 -20.12
N THR A 18 15.01 2.60 -20.01
CA THR A 18 14.32 1.39 -20.50
C THR A 18 12.97 1.20 -19.79
N ASN A 19 11.93 0.83 -20.53
CA ASN A 19 10.64 0.45 -19.93
C ASN A 19 10.81 -0.82 -19.09
N GLN A 20 10.38 -0.77 -17.84
CA GLN A 20 10.53 -1.88 -16.89
C GLN A 20 9.70 -3.12 -17.28
N SER A 21 8.50 -2.92 -17.81
CA SER A 21 7.63 -4.02 -18.26
C SER A 21 8.22 -4.72 -19.48
N GLU A 22 8.80 -3.98 -20.42
CA GLU A 22 9.51 -4.54 -21.56
C GLU A 22 10.75 -5.34 -21.13
N LEU A 23 11.51 -4.83 -20.15
CA LEU A 23 12.63 -5.55 -19.57
C LEU A 23 12.20 -6.91 -18.98
N ILE A 24 11.09 -6.91 -18.23
CA ILE A 24 10.52 -8.14 -17.65
C ILE A 24 10.10 -9.11 -18.76
N ALA A 25 9.40 -8.64 -19.77
CA ALA A 25 8.95 -9.45 -20.90
C ALA A 25 10.14 -10.09 -21.64
N LEU A 26 11.20 -9.33 -21.90
CA LEU A 26 12.43 -9.84 -22.53
C LEU A 26 13.16 -10.86 -21.66
N LEU A 27 13.18 -10.66 -20.33
CA LEU A 27 13.77 -11.65 -19.41
C LEU A 27 12.99 -12.96 -19.37
N ILE A 28 11.65 -12.89 -19.54
CA ILE A 28 10.78 -14.07 -19.63
C ILE A 28 11.02 -14.78 -20.96
N SER A 29 11.01 -14.05 -22.07
CA SER A 29 11.16 -14.61 -23.42
C SER A 29 12.58 -15.18 -23.73
N ASP A 30 13.57 -14.88 -22.87
CA ASP A 30 14.94 -15.46 -22.95
C ASP A 30 14.98 -16.94 -22.51
N LYS A 31 13.82 -17.53 -22.17
CA LYS A 31 13.69 -18.92 -21.70
C LYS A 31 12.64 -19.68 -22.50
N ASP A 32 12.73 -21.01 -22.42
CA ASP A 32 11.91 -21.92 -23.22
C ASP A 32 10.43 -21.98 -22.80
N ASP A 33 10.14 -21.66 -21.52
CA ASP A 33 8.80 -21.65 -20.99
C ASP A 33 8.58 -20.50 -20.00
N PHE A 34 7.29 -20.19 -19.69
CA PHE A 34 6.92 -19.07 -18.83
C PHE A 34 7.38 -19.24 -17.38
N VAL A 35 7.40 -20.45 -16.84
CA VAL A 35 7.77 -20.68 -15.43
C VAL A 35 9.25 -20.40 -15.25
N THR A 36 10.11 -20.99 -16.09
CA THR A 36 11.56 -20.74 -16.07
C THR A 36 11.90 -19.31 -16.44
N GLY A 37 11.11 -18.67 -17.31
CA GLY A 37 11.22 -17.25 -17.64
C GLY A 37 10.94 -16.34 -16.45
N ILE A 38 9.86 -16.61 -15.71
CA ILE A 38 9.50 -15.85 -14.50
C ILE A 38 10.54 -16.08 -13.38
N GLU A 39 11.03 -17.30 -13.21
CA GLU A 39 12.12 -17.59 -12.28
C GLU A 39 13.41 -16.83 -12.63
N ASN A 40 13.72 -16.68 -13.92
CA ASN A 40 14.81 -15.85 -14.37
C ASN A 40 14.64 -14.38 -13.98
N VAL A 41 13.40 -13.84 -14.11
CA VAL A 41 13.06 -12.49 -13.62
C VAL A 41 13.32 -12.38 -12.11
N PHE A 42 12.82 -13.32 -11.30
CA PHE A 42 13.01 -13.31 -9.85
C PHE A 42 14.48 -13.44 -9.40
N THR A 43 15.30 -14.01 -10.24
CA THR A 43 16.75 -14.16 -9.99
C THR A 43 17.51 -12.90 -10.39
N LYS A 44 17.18 -12.29 -11.52
CA LYS A 44 17.90 -11.15 -12.10
C LYS A 44 17.50 -9.81 -11.47
N ILE A 45 16.26 -9.65 -11.08
CA ILE A 45 15.78 -8.40 -10.48
C ILE A 45 16.18 -8.33 -9.00
N LYS A 46 16.90 -7.25 -8.66
CA LYS A 46 17.22 -6.91 -7.28
C LYS A 46 16.05 -6.12 -6.67
N GLY A 47 15.20 -6.79 -5.92
CA GLY A 47 14.02 -6.19 -5.30
C GLY A 47 12.80 -7.08 -5.42
N SER A 48 11.62 -6.50 -5.25
CA SER A 48 10.33 -7.19 -5.36
C SER A 48 9.73 -7.02 -6.74
N CYS A 49 9.15 -8.09 -7.27
CA CYS A 49 8.47 -8.09 -8.56
C CYS A 49 7.30 -9.07 -8.52
N SER A 50 6.09 -8.56 -8.36
CA SER A 50 4.88 -9.31 -8.65
C SER A 50 4.38 -8.96 -10.05
N LEU A 51 3.91 -9.92 -10.79
CA LEU A 51 3.53 -9.73 -12.18
C LEU A 51 2.27 -10.51 -12.58
N LEU A 52 1.59 -9.97 -13.58
CA LEU A 52 0.54 -10.63 -14.33
C LEU A 52 0.97 -10.67 -15.78
N LEU A 53 0.94 -11.84 -16.39
CA LEU A 53 1.29 -12.06 -17.78
C LEU A 53 0.07 -12.60 -18.53
N LEU A 54 -0.42 -11.84 -19.50
CA LEU A 54 -1.49 -12.30 -20.39
C LEU A 54 -0.88 -13.22 -21.46
N THR A 55 -1.46 -14.40 -21.60
CA THR A 55 -1.06 -15.43 -22.57
C THR A 55 -2.26 -15.91 -23.37
N GLU A 56 -2.04 -16.71 -24.40
CA GLU A 56 -3.12 -17.35 -25.19
C GLU A 56 -4.01 -18.27 -24.34
N ASN A 57 -3.46 -18.82 -23.24
CA ASN A 57 -4.13 -19.78 -22.37
C ASN A 57 -4.63 -19.17 -21.06
N GLY A 58 -4.75 -17.84 -20.98
CA GLY A 58 -5.20 -17.14 -19.79
C GLY A 58 -4.13 -16.23 -19.16
N ILE A 59 -4.25 -15.98 -17.88
CA ILE A 59 -3.34 -15.10 -17.13
C ILE A 59 -2.42 -15.94 -16.26
N ILE A 60 -1.11 -15.70 -16.35
CA ILE A 60 -0.16 -16.20 -15.37
C ILE A 60 0.04 -15.11 -14.33
N ALA A 61 -0.22 -15.42 -13.07
CA ALA A 61 0.03 -14.55 -11.93
C ALA A 61 1.19 -15.10 -11.11
N ALA A 62 2.12 -14.23 -10.74
CA ALA A 62 3.32 -14.64 -10.01
C ALA A 62 3.71 -13.60 -8.95
N ARG A 63 4.02 -14.08 -7.76
CA ARG A 63 4.55 -13.29 -6.64
C ARG A 63 5.99 -13.72 -6.38
N ASP A 64 6.91 -12.76 -6.30
CA ASP A 64 8.32 -13.09 -6.09
C ASP A 64 8.61 -13.73 -4.71
N LYS A 65 9.83 -14.20 -4.54
CA LYS A 65 10.27 -14.86 -3.30
C LYS A 65 10.21 -13.98 -2.04
N TRP A 66 10.20 -12.66 -2.20
CA TRP A 66 10.09 -11.72 -1.09
C TRP A 66 8.65 -11.49 -0.66
N GLY A 67 7.67 -11.78 -1.54
CA GLY A 67 6.25 -11.63 -1.27
C GLY A 67 5.80 -10.22 -0.88
N ARG A 68 6.59 -9.18 -1.23
CA ARG A 68 6.32 -7.81 -0.77
C ARG A 68 5.05 -7.22 -1.34
N THR A 69 4.82 -7.39 -2.65
CA THR A 69 3.59 -6.93 -3.31
C THR A 69 2.61 -8.08 -3.37
N PRO A 70 1.44 -7.98 -2.73
CA PRO A 70 0.43 -9.03 -2.76
C PRO A 70 -0.06 -9.30 -4.18
N VAL A 71 -0.48 -10.52 -4.41
CA VAL A 71 -1.23 -10.94 -5.59
C VAL A 71 -2.36 -11.81 -5.09
N ILE A 72 -3.59 -11.32 -5.23
CA ILE A 72 -4.77 -11.95 -4.65
C ILE A 72 -5.71 -12.33 -5.77
N VAL A 73 -6.19 -13.56 -5.74
CA VAL A 73 -7.15 -14.09 -6.70
C VAL A 73 -8.52 -14.15 -6.07
N ALA A 74 -9.49 -13.63 -6.78
CA ALA A 74 -10.90 -13.72 -6.43
C ALA A 74 -11.70 -14.37 -7.55
N LYS A 75 -12.82 -14.96 -7.19
CA LYS A 75 -13.70 -15.68 -8.10
C LYS A 75 -15.15 -15.25 -7.91
N LYS A 76 -15.88 -15.21 -9.00
CA LYS A 76 -17.34 -15.25 -9.04
C LYS A 76 -17.77 -16.20 -10.15
N GLU A 77 -19.05 -16.49 -10.25
CA GLU A 77 -19.56 -17.39 -11.31
C GLU A 77 -19.05 -16.97 -12.70
N GLY A 78 -18.37 -17.90 -13.39
CA GLY A 78 -17.84 -17.72 -14.73
C GLY A 78 -16.66 -16.73 -14.87
N SER A 79 -16.04 -16.27 -13.77
CA SER A 79 -14.98 -15.26 -13.84
C SER A 79 -13.98 -15.33 -12.70
N TYR A 80 -12.73 -14.98 -13.00
CA TYR A 80 -11.69 -14.72 -12.02
C TYR A 80 -11.22 -13.27 -12.11
N ALA A 81 -10.80 -12.72 -10.99
CA ALA A 81 -10.12 -11.43 -10.91
C ALA A 81 -8.80 -11.57 -10.14
N VAL A 82 -7.80 -10.79 -10.53
CA VAL A 82 -6.51 -10.75 -9.84
C VAL A 82 -6.15 -9.31 -9.55
N SER A 83 -5.78 -9.02 -8.32
CA SER A 83 -5.38 -7.67 -7.89
C SER A 83 -4.31 -7.72 -6.80
N SER A 84 -3.57 -6.65 -6.66
CA SER A 84 -2.74 -6.41 -5.47
C SER A 84 -3.51 -5.71 -4.34
N GLU A 85 -4.76 -5.25 -4.62
CA GLU A 85 -5.62 -4.56 -3.67
C GLU A 85 -7.02 -5.19 -3.70
N PRO A 86 -7.40 -5.98 -2.66
CA PRO A 86 -8.63 -6.77 -2.68
C PRO A 86 -9.89 -6.00 -2.26
N SER A 87 -9.78 -4.76 -1.78
CA SER A 87 -10.92 -4.01 -1.22
C SER A 87 -12.09 -3.81 -2.17
N SER A 88 -11.85 -3.85 -3.48
CA SER A 88 -12.89 -3.74 -4.50
C SER A 88 -13.62 -5.04 -4.82
N PHE A 89 -13.10 -6.19 -4.44
CA PHE A 89 -13.68 -7.49 -4.77
C PHE A 89 -15.13 -7.65 -4.28
N PRO A 90 -15.45 -7.37 -3.00
CA PRO A 90 -16.82 -7.49 -2.53
C PRO A 90 -17.81 -6.58 -3.27
N ASN A 91 -17.38 -5.37 -3.68
CA ASN A 91 -18.24 -4.44 -4.42
C ASN A 91 -18.57 -4.91 -5.85
N LEU A 92 -17.82 -5.89 -6.34
CA LEU A 92 -17.99 -6.48 -7.68
C LEU A 92 -18.49 -7.93 -7.62
N ASP A 93 -18.96 -8.37 -6.44
CA ASP A 93 -19.44 -9.72 -6.14
C ASP A 93 -18.39 -10.81 -6.37
N PHE A 94 -17.10 -10.48 -6.13
CA PHE A 94 -16.02 -11.47 -6.11
C PHE A 94 -15.69 -11.88 -4.68
N GLU A 95 -15.43 -13.16 -4.49
CA GLU A 95 -14.91 -13.73 -3.25
C GLU A 95 -13.42 -14.05 -3.40
N THR A 96 -12.60 -13.67 -2.44
CA THR A 96 -11.18 -14.04 -2.42
C THR A 96 -11.07 -15.55 -2.26
N VAL A 97 -10.32 -16.19 -3.16
CA VAL A 97 -10.13 -17.65 -3.17
C VAL A 97 -8.69 -18.08 -2.96
N HIS A 98 -7.71 -17.19 -3.22
CA HIS A 98 -6.31 -17.52 -3.07
C HIS A 98 -5.42 -16.29 -2.92
N ASP A 99 -4.57 -16.29 -1.89
CA ASP A 99 -3.43 -15.38 -1.77
C ASP A 99 -2.21 -16.07 -2.36
N VAL A 100 -1.68 -15.54 -3.47
CA VAL A 100 -0.50 -16.11 -4.12
C VAL A 100 0.68 -15.98 -3.18
N GLY A 101 1.26 -17.10 -2.81
CA GLY A 101 2.38 -17.15 -1.85
C GLY A 101 3.70 -16.66 -2.45
N PRO A 102 4.73 -16.47 -1.61
CA PRO A 102 6.04 -16.01 -2.08
C PRO A 102 6.67 -17.05 -3.02
N GLY A 103 7.09 -16.59 -4.19
CA GLY A 103 7.64 -17.44 -5.25
C GLY A 103 6.63 -18.32 -5.99
N GLU A 104 5.35 -18.24 -5.65
CA GLU A 104 4.31 -19.02 -6.32
C GLU A 104 4.00 -18.45 -7.69
N ILE A 105 3.73 -19.37 -8.63
CA ILE A 105 3.31 -19.07 -10.01
C ILE A 105 2.04 -19.88 -10.28
N ILE A 106 0.99 -19.20 -10.66
CA ILE A 106 -0.31 -19.81 -10.99
C ILE A 106 -0.75 -19.37 -12.39
N GLN A 107 -1.48 -20.24 -13.06
CA GLN A 107 -2.19 -19.94 -14.30
C GLN A 107 -3.68 -19.89 -14.01
N ILE A 108 -4.34 -18.88 -14.50
CA ILE A 108 -5.77 -18.64 -14.34
C ILE A 108 -6.39 -18.64 -15.74
N THR A 109 -7.30 -19.57 -15.95
CA THR A 109 -8.14 -19.64 -17.16
C THR A 109 -9.55 -19.12 -16.83
N ALA A 110 -10.48 -19.19 -17.78
CA ALA A 110 -11.88 -18.87 -17.51
C ALA A 110 -12.52 -19.83 -16.51
N ASP A 111 -12.07 -21.08 -16.49
CA ASP A 111 -12.73 -22.18 -15.77
C ASP A 111 -11.97 -22.60 -14.50
N ASP A 112 -10.63 -22.46 -14.49
CA ASP A 112 -9.79 -23.04 -13.44
C ASP A 112 -8.57 -22.20 -13.08
N MET A 113 -8.01 -22.49 -11.91
CA MET A 113 -6.75 -21.94 -11.40
C MET A 113 -5.76 -23.09 -11.17
N ILE A 114 -4.69 -23.10 -11.93
CA ILE A 114 -3.68 -24.17 -11.94
C ILE A 114 -2.39 -23.67 -11.34
N ARG A 115 -1.87 -24.36 -10.33
CA ARG A 115 -0.57 -24.04 -9.73
C ARG A 115 0.56 -24.61 -10.60
N LEU A 116 1.34 -23.71 -11.21
CA LEU A 116 2.51 -24.07 -12.02
C LEU A 116 3.76 -24.26 -11.15
N ARG A 117 3.88 -23.46 -10.10
CA ARG A 117 4.99 -23.54 -9.13
C ARG A 117 4.44 -23.27 -7.72
N PRO A 118 4.77 -24.11 -6.72
CA PRO A 118 4.32 -23.90 -5.35
C PRO A 118 5.06 -22.73 -4.68
N ALA A 119 4.42 -22.15 -3.67
CA ALA A 119 5.02 -21.13 -2.81
C ALA A 119 6.26 -21.66 -2.06
N THR A 120 7.19 -20.78 -1.75
CA THR A 120 8.27 -21.06 -0.81
C THR A 120 7.75 -21.04 0.63
N LYS A 121 8.49 -21.67 1.56
CA LYS A 121 8.06 -21.77 2.97
C LYS A 121 8.21 -20.47 3.76
N GLU A 122 9.12 -19.60 3.32
CA GLU A 122 9.47 -18.38 4.05
C GLU A 122 9.04 -17.16 3.24
N MET A 123 8.35 -16.25 3.92
CA MET A 123 7.97 -14.96 3.38
C MET A 123 8.50 -13.84 4.27
N PRO A 124 9.45 -13.03 3.78
CA PRO A 124 9.87 -11.81 4.47
C PRO A 124 8.75 -10.77 4.41
N ILE A 125 7.95 -10.70 5.47
CA ILE A 125 6.83 -9.75 5.55
C ILE A 125 7.36 -8.33 5.75
N CYS A 126 6.84 -7.39 4.96
CA CYS A 126 7.05 -5.98 5.14
C CYS A 126 5.82 -5.34 5.79
N SER A 127 5.94 -4.87 7.02
CA SER A 127 4.84 -4.22 7.75
C SER A 127 4.28 -2.97 7.07
N PHE A 128 5.02 -2.37 6.14
CA PHE A 128 4.63 -1.17 5.40
C PHE A 128 3.29 -1.32 4.67
N LEU A 129 2.95 -2.53 4.25
CA LEU A 129 1.67 -2.84 3.61
C LEU A 129 0.49 -2.53 4.55
N TRP A 130 0.56 -2.97 5.82
CA TRP A 130 -0.49 -2.73 6.80
C TRP A 130 -0.43 -1.35 7.42
N VAL A 131 0.77 -0.85 7.69
CA VAL A 131 0.95 0.44 8.37
C VAL A 131 0.60 1.61 7.47
N TYR A 132 0.98 1.57 6.18
CA TYR A 132 0.89 2.72 5.28
C TYR A 132 0.04 2.49 4.02
N SER A 133 0.43 1.53 3.16
CA SER A 133 -0.07 1.47 1.78
C SER A 133 -1.40 0.73 1.62
N GLY A 134 -1.72 -0.22 2.49
CA GLY A 134 -2.94 -1.02 2.39
C GLY A 134 -4.21 -0.20 2.67
N TYR A 135 -5.28 -0.55 1.98
CA TYR A 135 -6.58 0.06 2.23
C TYR A 135 -7.20 -0.52 3.51
N PRO A 136 -7.90 0.26 4.36
CA PRO A 136 -8.37 -0.21 5.67
C PRO A 136 -9.23 -1.47 5.63
N THR A 137 -10.03 -1.64 4.58
CA THR A 137 -10.91 -2.81 4.41
C THR A 137 -10.20 -4.02 3.82
N SER A 138 -8.93 -3.89 3.43
CA SER A 138 -8.17 -4.96 2.82
C SER A 138 -7.61 -5.94 3.85
N GLU A 139 -7.48 -7.18 3.42
CA GLU A 139 -6.82 -8.23 4.16
C GLU A 139 -5.69 -8.79 3.30
N TYR A 140 -4.52 -8.99 3.89
CA TYR A 140 -3.35 -9.58 3.25
C TYR A 140 -2.78 -10.66 4.14
N ASP A 141 -2.56 -11.83 3.57
CA ASP A 141 -1.97 -12.98 4.27
C ASP A 141 -2.70 -13.27 5.63
N GLY A 142 -4.03 -13.13 5.64
CA GLY A 142 -4.89 -13.37 6.81
C GLY A 142 -4.93 -12.27 7.86
N VAL A 143 -4.36 -11.08 7.57
CA VAL A 143 -4.35 -9.94 8.51
C VAL A 143 -5.03 -8.73 7.89
N ASN A 144 -6.11 -8.27 8.52
CA ASN A 144 -6.82 -7.06 8.10
C ASN A 144 -6.01 -5.80 8.44
N VAL A 145 -6.01 -4.84 7.52
CA VAL A 145 -5.23 -3.59 7.62
C VAL A 145 -5.68 -2.71 8.77
N ASP A 146 -6.99 -2.48 8.92
CA ASP A 146 -7.50 -1.61 9.99
C ASP A 146 -7.28 -2.22 11.37
N THR A 147 -7.48 -3.53 11.51
CA THR A 147 -7.18 -4.27 12.73
C THR A 147 -5.69 -4.17 13.11
N ALA A 148 -4.78 -4.27 12.14
CA ALA A 148 -3.35 -4.12 12.40
C ALA A 148 -3.00 -2.71 12.88
N ARG A 149 -3.61 -1.67 12.30
CA ARG A 149 -3.42 -0.28 12.72
C ARG A 149 -3.99 -0.02 14.11
N TYR A 150 -5.18 -0.51 14.37
CA TYR A 150 -5.83 -0.42 15.68
C TYR A 150 -4.98 -1.07 16.79
N ASN A 151 -4.54 -2.31 16.58
CA ASN A 151 -3.68 -3.02 17.53
C ASN A 151 -2.34 -2.29 17.76
N ASN A 152 -1.80 -1.67 16.71
CA ASN A 152 -0.59 -0.84 16.82
C ASN A 152 -0.83 0.36 17.74
N GLY A 153 -1.98 1.03 17.60
CA GLY A 153 -2.39 2.11 18.48
C GLY A 153 -2.53 1.69 19.93
N MET A 154 -3.15 0.54 20.19
CA MET A 154 -3.26 -0.05 21.54
C MET A 154 -1.88 -0.26 22.19
N ILE A 155 -0.97 -0.90 21.44
CA ILE A 155 0.41 -1.17 21.94
C ILE A 155 1.19 0.14 22.19
N MET A 156 0.99 1.16 21.36
CA MET A 156 1.59 2.49 21.58
C MET A 156 1.07 3.12 22.86
N ALA A 157 -0.23 3.04 23.12
CA ALA A 157 -0.87 3.58 24.32
C ALA A 157 -0.34 2.93 25.63
N GLU A 158 -0.06 1.64 25.59
CA GLU A 158 0.51 0.90 26.75
C GLU A 158 1.94 1.37 27.11
N LYS A 159 2.69 1.85 26.12
CA LYS A 159 4.11 2.23 26.27
C LYS A 159 4.31 3.73 26.50
N ASP A 160 3.25 4.50 26.36
CA ASP A 160 3.28 5.95 26.42
C ASP A 160 2.64 6.45 27.73
N ASP A 161 3.28 7.38 28.42
CA ASP A 161 2.84 8.00 29.68
C ASP A 161 2.28 9.43 29.50
N ILE A 162 2.18 9.90 28.24
CA ILE A 162 1.67 11.24 27.92
C ILE A 162 0.20 11.38 28.36
N GLU A 163 -0.09 12.50 29.02
CA GLU A 163 -1.45 12.92 29.35
C GLU A 163 -1.99 13.86 28.28
N ALA A 164 -3.18 13.57 27.75
CA ALA A 164 -3.86 14.39 26.76
C ALA A 164 -5.36 14.46 27.00
N ASP A 165 -5.99 15.53 26.51
CA ASP A 165 -7.44 15.69 26.58
C ASP A 165 -8.17 14.76 25.60
N PHE A 166 -7.54 14.46 24.46
CA PHE A 166 -8.06 13.54 23.46
C PHE A 166 -6.98 13.15 22.44
N VAL A 167 -7.30 12.13 21.63
CA VAL A 167 -6.48 11.66 20.51
C VAL A 167 -7.15 12.00 19.19
N ALA A 168 -6.36 12.31 18.17
CA ALA A 168 -6.79 12.46 16.80
C ALA A 168 -5.84 11.73 15.84
N GLY A 169 -6.36 11.24 14.72
CA GLY A 169 -5.55 10.67 13.65
C GLY A 169 -5.32 11.69 12.53
N ILE A 170 -4.15 11.66 11.93
CA ILE A 170 -3.94 12.33 10.64
C ILE A 170 -4.68 11.51 9.57
N PRO A 171 -5.68 12.10 8.90
CA PRO A 171 -6.48 11.34 7.94
C PRO A 171 -5.70 10.98 6.67
N ASP A 172 -5.89 9.77 6.12
CA ASP A 172 -6.83 8.73 6.55
C ASP A 172 -6.09 7.62 7.34
N SER A 173 -4.80 7.40 7.09
CA SER A 173 -4.00 6.27 7.57
C SER A 173 -3.79 6.26 9.08
N GLY A 174 -3.64 7.43 9.71
CA GLY A 174 -3.49 7.55 11.16
C GLY A 174 -4.77 7.29 11.97
N THR A 175 -5.93 7.21 11.31
CA THR A 175 -7.22 7.09 12.02
C THR A 175 -7.35 5.78 12.79
N GLY A 176 -7.02 4.64 12.18
CA GLY A 176 -7.10 3.34 12.86
C GLY A 176 -6.18 3.27 14.09
N MET A 177 -4.96 3.79 13.96
CA MET A 177 -4.00 3.89 15.08
C MET A 177 -4.53 4.81 16.20
N ALA A 178 -5.12 5.95 15.84
CA ALA A 178 -5.69 6.88 16.82
C ALA A 178 -6.87 6.29 17.59
N LEU A 179 -7.70 5.47 16.95
CA LEU A 179 -8.78 4.75 17.60
C LEU A 179 -8.24 3.75 18.63
N GLY A 180 -7.27 2.92 18.25
CA GLY A 180 -6.64 1.98 19.17
C GLY A 180 -5.92 2.67 20.31
N TYR A 181 -5.18 3.75 20.04
CA TYR A 181 -4.51 4.53 21.08
C TYR A 181 -5.50 5.16 22.06
N ALA A 182 -6.61 5.73 21.58
CA ALA A 182 -7.65 6.31 22.41
C ALA A 182 -8.24 5.29 23.37
N GLU A 183 -8.55 4.09 22.87
CA GLU A 183 -9.07 3.01 23.71
C GLU A 183 -8.02 2.53 24.74
N GLY A 184 -6.78 2.33 24.34
CA GLY A 184 -5.70 1.90 25.26
C GLY A 184 -5.41 2.91 26.36
N LYS A 185 -5.56 4.21 26.10
CA LYS A 185 -5.41 5.30 27.09
C LYS A 185 -6.70 5.58 27.89
N GLY A 186 -7.86 5.12 27.45
CA GLY A 186 -9.14 5.48 28.05
C GLY A 186 -9.51 6.97 27.85
N ILE A 187 -9.02 7.63 26.80
CA ILE A 187 -9.33 9.02 26.47
C ILE A 187 -10.10 9.11 25.13
N PRO A 188 -10.91 10.15 24.91
CA PRO A 188 -11.76 10.21 23.72
C PRO A 188 -10.93 10.37 22.42
N HIS A 189 -11.38 9.73 21.34
CA HIS A 189 -10.96 10.05 19.98
C HIS A 189 -11.82 11.19 19.43
N ARG A 190 -11.20 12.22 18.82
CA ARG A 190 -11.90 13.34 18.19
C ARG A 190 -11.32 13.66 16.81
N ARG A 191 -12.17 14.12 15.90
CA ARG A 191 -11.75 14.55 14.56
C ARG A 191 -11.23 15.99 14.58
N ALA A 192 -10.04 16.19 15.14
CA ALA A 192 -9.41 17.50 15.24
C ALA A 192 -8.85 18.02 13.91
N ILE A 193 -8.58 17.11 12.96
CA ILE A 193 -8.25 17.43 11.58
C ILE A 193 -9.18 16.66 10.66
N VAL A 194 -9.60 17.31 9.57
CA VAL A 194 -10.44 16.72 8.53
C VAL A 194 -9.77 16.89 7.18
N LYS A 195 -9.79 15.84 6.37
CA LYS A 195 -9.29 15.88 5.01
C LYS A 195 -10.31 16.54 4.09
N TYR A 196 -9.86 17.53 3.30
CA TYR A 196 -10.66 18.13 2.26
C TYR A 196 -10.50 17.36 0.96
N THR A 197 -11.49 16.55 0.64
CA THR A 197 -11.46 15.61 -0.49
C THR A 197 -11.81 16.20 -1.87
N PRO A 198 -12.58 17.33 -2.00
CA PRO A 198 -13.10 17.73 -3.31
C PRO A 198 -12.08 18.24 -4.31
N THR A 199 -10.87 18.62 -3.92
CA THR A 199 -9.99 19.40 -4.81
C THR A 199 -8.87 18.63 -5.48
N TRP A 200 -8.09 17.81 -4.78
CA TRP A 200 -6.91 17.17 -5.39
C TRP A 200 -6.61 15.81 -4.76
N PRO A 201 -6.59 14.72 -5.53
CA PRO A 201 -6.34 13.39 -4.97
C PRO A 201 -4.92 13.25 -4.38
N ARG A 202 -3.92 13.98 -4.93
CA ARG A 202 -2.53 13.91 -4.46
C ARG A 202 -1.84 15.27 -4.50
N SER A 203 -1.23 15.70 -3.41
CA SER A 203 -0.59 17.02 -3.26
C SER A 203 0.67 17.22 -4.12
N PHE A 204 1.28 16.16 -4.63
CA PHE A 204 2.48 16.21 -5.47
C PHE A 204 2.18 16.31 -6.98
N THR A 205 0.93 16.23 -7.39
CA THR A 205 0.51 16.26 -8.81
C THR A 205 0.77 17.61 -9.49
N PRO A 206 0.64 18.79 -8.84
CA PRO A 206 0.95 20.06 -9.50
C PRO A 206 2.45 20.23 -9.79
N ALA A 207 2.77 20.73 -10.97
CA ALA A 207 4.16 20.95 -11.40
C ALA A 207 4.89 22.06 -10.64
N ASN A 208 4.16 23.05 -10.10
CA ASN A 208 4.70 24.22 -9.42
C ASN A 208 4.75 24.02 -7.90
N GLN A 209 5.88 24.36 -7.25
CA GLN A 209 6.08 24.20 -5.80
C GLN A 209 5.09 25.02 -4.98
N SER A 210 4.84 26.29 -5.34
CA SER A 210 3.91 27.15 -4.61
C SER A 210 2.46 26.63 -4.65
N VAL A 211 2.06 25.99 -5.76
CA VAL A 211 0.75 25.33 -5.88
C VAL A 211 0.71 24.06 -5.05
N ARG A 212 1.81 23.28 -4.98
CA ARG A 212 1.89 22.11 -4.10
C ARG A 212 1.76 22.48 -2.62
N ASP A 213 2.42 23.56 -2.19
CA ASP A 213 2.36 24.06 -0.81
C ASP A 213 0.93 24.53 -0.46
N LEU A 214 0.29 25.23 -1.39
CA LEU A 214 -1.11 25.66 -1.24
C LEU A 214 -2.06 24.45 -1.14
N VAL A 215 -1.92 23.47 -2.03
CA VAL A 215 -2.73 22.23 -2.02
C VAL A 215 -2.50 21.45 -0.73
N ALA A 216 -1.27 21.36 -0.24
CA ALA A 216 -0.95 20.70 1.03
C ALA A 216 -1.67 21.37 2.21
N ARG A 217 -1.66 22.70 2.27
CA ARG A 217 -2.38 23.48 3.30
C ARG A 217 -3.90 23.34 3.21
N MET A 218 -4.45 23.25 2.00
CA MET A 218 -5.90 23.10 1.81
C MET A 218 -6.40 21.68 2.08
N LYS A 219 -5.50 20.70 2.05
CA LYS A 219 -5.87 19.28 2.16
C LYS A 219 -6.30 18.88 3.55
N LEU A 220 -5.73 19.48 4.58
CA LEU A 220 -5.99 19.19 5.99
C LEU A 220 -6.56 20.43 6.68
N ILE A 221 -7.79 20.34 7.17
CA ILE A 221 -8.48 21.43 7.83
C ILE A 221 -8.56 21.15 9.33
N PRO A 222 -7.81 21.91 10.17
CA PRO A 222 -7.90 21.78 11.62
C PRO A 222 -9.20 22.35 12.16
N ASN A 223 -9.73 21.71 13.20
CA ASN A 223 -10.94 22.16 13.90
C ASN A 223 -10.57 23.00 15.12
N ARG A 224 -10.58 24.32 14.98
CA ARG A 224 -10.27 25.28 16.06
C ARG A 224 -11.07 25.05 17.33
N HIS A 225 -12.36 24.73 17.22
CA HIS A 225 -13.23 24.51 18.38
C HIS A 225 -12.77 23.32 19.24
N LEU A 226 -12.24 22.28 18.62
CA LEU A 226 -11.71 21.13 19.34
C LEU A 226 -10.28 21.34 19.86
N LEU A 227 -9.46 22.11 19.14
CA LEU A 227 -8.04 22.30 19.45
C LEU A 227 -7.79 23.35 20.53
N SER A 228 -8.59 24.42 20.57
CA SER A 228 -8.34 25.58 21.43
C SER A 228 -8.18 25.22 22.90
N GLY A 229 -6.98 25.48 23.47
CA GLY A 229 -6.62 25.24 24.87
C GLY A 229 -6.46 23.76 25.24
N LYS A 230 -6.40 22.84 24.27
CA LYS A 230 -6.34 21.39 24.49
C LYS A 230 -4.95 20.80 24.28
N ARG A 231 -4.65 19.77 25.07
CA ARG A 231 -3.50 18.88 24.89
C ARG A 231 -3.96 17.72 24.03
N VAL A 232 -3.29 17.49 22.88
CA VAL A 232 -3.78 16.54 21.87
C VAL A 232 -2.65 15.63 21.42
N VAL A 233 -2.91 14.33 21.45
CA VAL A 233 -2.04 13.36 20.77
C VAL A 233 -2.54 13.17 19.34
N PHE A 234 -1.63 13.27 18.38
CA PHE A 234 -1.86 12.94 16.99
C PHE A 234 -1.15 11.65 16.60
N CYS A 235 -1.89 10.72 16.04
CA CYS A 235 -1.34 9.50 15.45
C CYS A 235 -1.22 9.64 13.94
N ASP A 236 -0.08 9.22 13.41
CA ASP A 236 0.18 9.13 11.97
C ASP A 236 0.88 7.80 11.67
N ASP A 237 0.91 7.40 10.40
CA ASP A 237 1.52 6.15 9.96
C ASP A 237 3.05 6.22 9.84
N SER A 238 3.59 7.38 9.55
CA SER A 238 5.02 7.52 9.26
C SER A 238 5.54 8.95 9.31
N ILE A 239 6.83 9.07 9.66
CA ILE A 239 7.60 10.32 9.53
C ILE A 239 8.65 10.11 8.44
N VAL A 240 8.39 10.65 7.22
CA VAL A 240 9.30 10.44 6.07
C VAL A 240 10.44 11.45 6.04
N ARG A 241 10.15 12.74 6.04
CA ARG A 241 11.16 13.83 6.00
C ARG A 241 10.97 14.87 7.11
N GLY A 242 9.98 14.70 7.95
CA GLY A 242 9.66 15.64 9.03
C GLY A 242 9.04 16.98 8.58
N THR A 243 9.18 17.39 7.32
CA THR A 243 8.67 18.68 6.82
C THR A 243 7.16 18.82 6.97
N GLN A 244 6.40 17.82 6.51
CA GLN A 244 4.95 17.82 6.67
C GLN A 244 4.51 17.78 8.13
N LEU A 245 5.24 17.04 8.97
CA LEU A 245 4.94 16.97 10.39
C LEU A 245 5.18 18.32 11.07
N SER A 246 6.30 18.99 10.78
CA SER A 246 6.62 20.32 11.30
C SER A 246 5.56 21.35 10.91
N ASP A 247 5.15 21.37 9.64
CA ASP A 247 4.11 22.27 9.13
C ASP A 247 2.77 21.99 9.81
N ASN A 248 2.38 20.71 9.95
CA ASN A 248 1.14 20.31 10.60
C ASN A 248 1.14 20.72 12.08
N VAL A 249 2.23 20.49 12.81
CA VAL A 249 2.36 20.89 14.21
C VAL A 249 2.24 22.41 14.37
N SER A 250 2.91 23.19 13.53
CA SER A 250 2.80 24.65 13.53
C SER A 250 1.36 25.11 13.34
N ILE A 251 0.65 24.55 12.35
CA ILE A 251 -0.75 24.85 12.10
C ILE A 251 -1.63 24.53 13.32
N LEU A 252 -1.39 23.44 14.04
CA LEU A 252 -2.16 23.09 15.23
C LEU A 252 -2.02 24.11 16.35
N TYR A 253 -0.81 24.63 16.57
CA TYR A 253 -0.60 25.74 17.51
C TYR A 253 -1.29 27.04 17.07
N ASP A 254 -1.28 27.37 15.78
CA ASP A 254 -2.00 28.54 15.22
C ASP A 254 -3.52 28.41 15.43
N TYR A 255 -4.03 27.19 15.51
CA TYR A 255 -5.43 26.88 15.81
C TYR A 255 -5.73 26.75 17.30
N GLY A 256 -4.73 27.00 18.15
CA GLY A 256 -4.87 27.15 19.58
C GLY A 256 -4.64 25.88 20.39
N ALA A 257 -4.06 24.84 19.84
CA ALA A 257 -3.61 23.69 20.62
C ALA A 257 -2.61 24.17 21.70
N LYS A 258 -2.74 23.62 22.90
CA LYS A 258 -1.86 23.97 24.02
C LYS A 258 -0.57 23.15 23.97
N GLU A 259 -0.69 21.89 23.62
CA GLU A 259 0.37 20.92 23.57
C GLU A 259 -0.01 19.77 22.63
#